data_38256dc3850a5723242dd5b9420c2c2a
#
_entry.id   38256dc3850a5723242dd5b9420c2c2a
#
_cell.length_a   1.000
_cell.length_b   1.000
_cell.length_c   1.000
_cell.angle_alpha   90.00
_cell.angle_beta   90.00
_cell.angle_gamma   90.00
#
_symmetry.space_group_name_H-M   'P 1'
#
loop_
_entity.id
_entity.type
_entity.pdbx_description
1 polymer ?
#
loop_
_entity_poly.entity_id
_entity_poly.type
_entity_poly.pdbx_seq_one_letter_code
_entity_poly.pdbx_strand_id
1 'polypeptide(L)'
;MEIIWKNSNSPSGKHFKGMGYMTLMNKQFIKITLSIALVFLVALPALSQEMKIGVVNLQAIAERSPQTKAVMEALREEFAPRDREILATQQEITDLQAKAQKDLAVMSEAERRNAEKELRDLGRDFERLRTEYQEDINLRQNEEFGTLQRSLLKEIQDYAEAQGFDLVLGDGALYVSSAVDITEDVLNAVTANYEASQ
;
A
#
# COMPACT_ATOMS: atom_id res chain seq x y z
N MET A 1 65.69 71.79 -39.75
CA MET A 1 66.91 71.05 -39.45
C MET A 1 66.55 69.58 -39.73
N GLU A 2 66.74 69.16 -40.96
CA GLU A 2 67.93 68.46 -41.49
C GLU A 2 68.30 67.32 -40.58
N ILE A 3 68.41 66.07 -40.98
CA ILE A 3 69.18 65.43 -42.05
C ILE A 3 68.71 63.98 -42.14
N ILE A 4 68.22 63.44 -43.32
CA ILE A 4 68.86 62.60 -44.32
C ILE A 4 69.76 61.49 -43.74
N TRP A 5 69.49 60.20 -44.19
CA TRP A 5 70.28 59.22 -44.89
C TRP A 5 69.55 57.88 -44.91
N LYS A 6 68.95 57.36 -45.98
CA LYS A 6 69.46 56.60 -47.15
C LYS A 6 70.43 55.47 -46.78
N ASN A 7 70.05 54.26 -46.95
CA ASN A 7 70.58 53.32 -47.96
C ASN A 7 70.19 51.85 -47.57
N SER A 8 69.44 51.24 -48.46
CA SER A 8 69.91 50.19 -49.35
C SER A 8 70.63 48.96 -48.69
N ASN A 9 69.93 47.82 -48.67
CA ASN A 9 70.32 46.64 -49.42
C ASN A 9 69.36 45.49 -49.23
N SER A 10 68.77 45.04 -50.33
CA SER A 10 68.30 43.68 -50.46
C SER A 10 69.52 42.77 -50.69
N PRO A 11 69.51 41.51 -50.25
CA PRO A 11 69.26 40.52 -51.29
C PRO A 11 68.53 39.24 -50.76
N SER A 12 67.97 38.64 -51.77
CA SER A 12 67.93 37.18 -51.96
C SER A 12 66.98 36.34 -51.23
N GLY A 13 66.02 35.92 -51.97
CA GLY A 13 65.14 34.80 -51.87
C GLY A 13 65.65 33.56 -51.24
N LYS A 14 64.86 33.07 -50.27
CA LYS A 14 64.75 31.63 -50.04
C LYS A 14 63.27 31.29 -50.00
N HIS A 15 62.86 30.62 -51.05
CA HIS A 15 61.57 29.92 -51.10
C HIS A 15 61.37 29.07 -49.88
N PHE A 16 60.47 29.43 -49.00
CA PHE A 16 60.00 28.63 -47.94
C PHE A 16 58.96 27.65 -48.46
N LYS A 17 59.46 26.49 -48.93
CA LYS A 17 58.67 25.35 -49.41
C LYS A 17 58.15 24.55 -48.15
N GLY A 18 57.42 25.20 -47.20
CA GLY A 18 57.01 24.61 -45.94
C GLY A 18 55.52 24.64 -45.66
N MET A 19 54.68 25.16 -46.58
CA MET A 19 53.27 25.43 -46.29
C MET A 19 52.30 24.29 -46.70
N GLY A 20 52.85 23.18 -47.27
CA GLY A 20 52.03 22.06 -47.74
C GLY A 20 51.71 21.01 -46.67
N TYR A 21 52.56 20.85 -45.66
CA TYR A 21 52.39 19.79 -44.66
C TYR A 21 51.40 20.15 -43.52
N MET A 22 51.28 21.45 -43.27
CA MET A 22 50.39 21.91 -42.18
C MET A 22 48.89 21.80 -42.54
N THR A 23 48.56 21.94 -43.84
CA THR A 23 47.17 21.82 -44.34
C THR A 23 46.74 20.37 -44.50
N LEU A 24 47.65 19.46 -44.80
CA LEU A 24 47.35 18.01 -44.92
C LEU A 24 47.21 17.35 -43.52
N MET A 25 48.05 17.76 -42.58
CA MET A 25 47.98 17.28 -41.19
C MET A 25 46.64 17.70 -40.53
N ASN A 26 46.19 18.91 -40.77
CA ASN A 26 44.95 19.41 -40.21
C ASN A 26 43.70 18.66 -40.73
N LYS A 27 43.68 18.26 -42.02
CA LYS A 27 42.58 17.43 -42.57
C LYS A 27 42.55 16.00 -42.03
N GLN A 28 43.70 15.42 -41.76
CA GLN A 28 43.78 14.08 -41.16
C GLN A 28 43.35 14.12 -39.68
N PHE A 29 43.82 15.09 -38.91
CA PHE A 29 43.40 15.27 -37.51
C PHE A 29 41.91 15.55 -37.38
N ILE A 30 41.31 16.35 -38.26
CA ILE A 30 39.87 16.62 -38.29
C ILE A 30 39.08 15.34 -38.61
N LYS A 31 39.55 14.49 -39.51
CA LYS A 31 38.89 13.21 -39.80
C LYS A 31 38.97 12.22 -38.62
N ILE A 32 40.11 12.16 -37.94
CA ILE A 32 40.34 11.29 -36.78
C ILE A 32 39.49 11.77 -35.60
N THR A 33 39.46 13.09 -35.32
CA THR A 33 38.63 13.64 -34.24
C THR A 33 37.16 13.49 -34.53
N LEU A 34 36.71 13.66 -35.79
CA LEU A 34 35.31 13.44 -36.19
C LEU A 34 34.92 11.96 -36.12
N SER A 35 35.81 11.02 -36.44
CA SER A 35 35.56 9.58 -36.27
C SER A 35 35.49 9.17 -34.81
N ILE A 36 36.33 9.73 -33.94
CA ILE A 36 36.28 9.45 -32.48
C ILE A 36 35.00 10.04 -31.86
N ALA A 37 34.57 11.25 -32.27
CA ALA A 37 33.33 11.86 -31.86
C ALA A 37 32.10 11.04 -32.28
N LEU A 38 32.12 10.46 -33.49
CA LEU A 38 31.04 9.61 -34.01
C LEU A 38 30.96 8.27 -33.26
N VAL A 39 32.09 7.68 -32.85
CA VAL A 39 32.11 6.44 -32.03
C VAL A 39 31.63 6.71 -30.62
N PHE A 40 31.89 7.88 -30.04
CA PHE A 40 31.42 8.26 -28.73
C PHE A 40 29.89 8.54 -28.69
N LEU A 41 29.31 8.94 -29.83
CA LEU A 41 27.87 9.19 -29.95
C LEU A 41 27.04 7.89 -30.00
N VAL A 42 27.64 6.76 -30.40
CA VAL A 42 26.99 5.44 -30.47
C VAL A 42 27.10 4.67 -29.14
N ALA A 43 27.97 5.12 -28.24
CA ALA A 43 28.17 4.51 -26.92
C ALA A 43 27.32 5.14 -25.78
N LEU A 44 26.24 5.86 -26.13
CA LEU A 44 25.21 6.15 -25.13
C LEU A 44 24.58 4.79 -24.76
N PRO A 45 24.76 4.31 -23.52
CA PRO A 45 24.00 3.15 -23.09
C PRO A 45 22.55 3.52 -23.31
N ALA A 46 21.82 2.73 -24.10
CA ALA A 46 20.38 2.74 -24.06
C ALA A 46 20.06 2.46 -22.57
N LEU A 47 19.73 3.51 -21.83
CA LEU A 47 19.12 3.39 -20.52
C LEU A 47 17.76 2.73 -20.79
N SER A 48 17.79 1.41 -20.97
CA SER A 48 16.60 0.60 -20.82
C SER A 48 16.15 0.87 -19.40
N GLN A 49 15.17 1.71 -19.22
CA GLN A 49 14.48 1.80 -17.94
C GLN A 49 13.87 0.42 -17.72
N GLU A 50 14.57 -0.37 -16.92
CA GLU A 50 14.03 -1.64 -16.45
C GLU A 50 12.77 -1.32 -15.65
N MET A 51 11.62 -1.73 -16.18
CA MET A 51 10.34 -1.51 -15.51
C MET A 51 10.36 -2.21 -14.14
N LYS A 52 10.18 -1.43 -13.08
CA LYS A 52 10.14 -1.95 -11.71
C LYS A 52 8.75 -2.45 -11.39
N ILE A 53 8.59 -3.76 -11.35
CA ILE A 53 7.31 -4.43 -11.08
C ILE A 53 7.36 -5.03 -9.68
N GLY A 54 6.30 -4.80 -8.89
CA GLY A 54 6.05 -5.44 -7.61
C GLY A 54 4.77 -6.28 -7.63
N VAL A 55 4.72 -7.31 -6.82
CA VAL A 55 3.50 -8.09 -6.56
C VAL A 55 3.26 -8.11 -5.06
N VAL A 56 2.02 -7.86 -4.64
CA VAL A 56 1.60 -7.88 -3.24
C VAL A 56 0.47 -8.89 -3.03
N ASN A 57 0.52 -9.59 -1.92
CA ASN A 57 -0.58 -10.40 -1.44
C ASN A 57 -1.48 -9.53 -0.55
N LEU A 58 -2.58 -9.01 -1.11
CA LEU A 58 -3.50 -8.12 -0.40
C LEU A 58 -4.14 -8.79 0.81
N GLN A 59 -4.45 -10.09 0.72
CA GLN A 59 -5.01 -10.83 1.83
C GLN A 59 -4.01 -10.94 3.00
N ALA A 60 -2.75 -11.27 2.72
CA ALA A 60 -1.72 -11.34 3.74
C ALA A 60 -1.49 -9.97 4.43
N ILE A 61 -1.51 -8.87 3.65
CA ILE A 61 -1.42 -7.52 4.19
C ILE A 61 -2.64 -7.23 5.09
N ALA A 62 -3.85 -7.50 4.61
CA ALA A 62 -5.08 -7.27 5.36
C ALA A 62 -5.12 -8.07 6.67
N GLU A 63 -4.72 -9.35 6.65
CA GLU A 63 -4.75 -10.21 7.84
C GLU A 63 -3.70 -9.83 8.90
N ARG A 64 -2.54 -9.33 8.47
CA ARG A 64 -1.37 -9.11 9.34
C ARG A 64 -1.19 -7.65 9.76
N SER A 65 -1.88 -6.70 9.13
CA SER A 65 -1.75 -5.28 9.43
C SER A 65 -2.24 -4.94 10.84
N PRO A 66 -1.58 -4.01 11.55
CA PRO A 66 -2.03 -3.56 12.86
C PRO A 66 -3.38 -2.83 12.79
N GLN A 67 -3.69 -2.17 11.67
CA GLN A 67 -4.98 -1.53 11.44
C GLN A 67 -6.14 -2.54 11.51
N THR A 68 -5.98 -3.72 10.93
CA THR A 68 -7.00 -4.78 10.99
C THR A 68 -7.26 -5.22 12.43
N LYS A 69 -6.18 -5.40 13.21
CA LYS A 69 -6.31 -5.77 14.62
C LYS A 69 -7.04 -4.68 15.42
N ALA A 70 -6.73 -3.42 15.16
CA ALA A 70 -7.39 -2.29 15.80
C ALA A 70 -8.88 -2.21 15.45
N VAL A 71 -9.26 -2.42 14.20
CA VAL A 71 -10.66 -2.47 13.76
C VAL A 71 -11.41 -3.61 14.44
N MET A 72 -10.81 -4.80 14.49
CA MET A 72 -11.42 -5.96 15.15
C MET A 72 -11.63 -5.74 16.66
N GLU A 73 -10.67 -5.11 17.32
CA GLU A 73 -10.81 -4.82 18.76
C GLU A 73 -11.85 -3.72 19.00
N ALA A 74 -11.88 -2.68 18.18
CA ALA A 74 -12.89 -1.63 18.28
C ALA A 74 -14.32 -2.18 18.08
N LEU A 75 -14.53 -3.05 17.11
CA LEU A 75 -15.81 -3.75 16.92
C LEU A 75 -16.17 -4.62 18.11
N ARG A 76 -15.21 -5.35 18.66
CA ARG A 76 -15.42 -6.17 19.84
C ARG A 76 -15.84 -5.33 21.05
N GLU A 77 -15.17 -4.22 21.30
CA GLU A 77 -15.50 -3.31 22.39
C GLU A 77 -16.89 -2.65 22.20
N GLU A 78 -17.20 -2.21 20.96
CA GLU A 78 -18.48 -1.60 20.61
C GLU A 78 -19.65 -2.58 20.89
N PHE A 79 -19.50 -3.84 20.52
CA PHE A 79 -20.56 -4.84 20.63
C PHE A 79 -20.58 -5.62 21.96
N ALA A 80 -19.54 -5.53 22.78
CA ALA A 80 -19.47 -6.22 24.08
C ALA A 80 -20.64 -5.94 25.04
N PRO A 81 -21.22 -4.72 25.15
CA PRO A 81 -22.40 -4.48 25.97
C PRO A 81 -23.62 -5.27 25.49
N ARG A 82 -23.86 -5.33 24.19
CA ARG A 82 -25.00 -6.06 23.62
C ARG A 82 -24.85 -7.55 23.72
N ASP A 83 -23.64 -8.10 23.60
CA ASP A 83 -23.33 -9.49 23.86
C ASP A 83 -23.71 -9.86 25.31
N ARG A 84 -23.33 -9.02 26.28
CA ARG A 84 -23.69 -9.24 27.70
C ARG A 84 -25.18 -9.19 27.92
N GLU A 85 -25.90 -8.28 27.26
CA GLU A 85 -27.36 -8.18 27.36
C GLU A 85 -28.06 -9.45 26.83
N ILE A 86 -27.63 -9.95 25.66
CA ILE A 86 -28.15 -11.20 25.08
C ILE A 86 -27.92 -12.38 26.01
N LEU A 87 -26.68 -12.50 26.54
CA LEU A 87 -26.35 -13.57 27.52
C LEU A 87 -27.16 -13.47 28.80
N ALA A 88 -27.37 -12.26 29.32
CA ALA A 88 -28.19 -12.05 30.54
C ALA A 88 -29.65 -12.44 30.29
N THR A 89 -30.24 -12.03 29.15
CA THR A 89 -31.62 -12.39 28.80
C THR A 89 -31.76 -13.92 28.60
N GLN A 90 -30.76 -14.56 27.98
CA GLN A 90 -30.75 -16.02 27.85
C GLN A 90 -30.71 -16.73 29.23
N GLN A 91 -29.92 -16.20 30.16
CA GLN A 91 -29.83 -16.72 31.50
C GLN A 91 -31.19 -16.55 32.26
N GLU A 92 -31.79 -15.37 32.12
CA GLU A 92 -33.10 -15.07 32.74
C GLU A 92 -34.20 -16.02 32.24
N ILE A 93 -34.25 -16.31 30.94
CA ILE A 93 -35.15 -17.31 30.37
C ILE A 93 -34.92 -18.67 30.99
N THR A 94 -33.65 -19.09 31.10
CA THR A 94 -33.27 -20.37 31.68
C THR A 94 -33.69 -20.49 33.13
N ASP A 95 -33.45 -19.46 33.93
CA ASP A 95 -33.78 -19.40 35.35
C ASP A 95 -35.30 -19.41 35.56
N LEU A 96 -36.03 -18.63 34.75
CA LEU A 96 -37.50 -18.60 34.82
C LEU A 96 -38.11 -19.94 34.41
N GLN A 97 -37.56 -20.61 33.40
CA GLN A 97 -37.99 -21.98 33.03
C GLN A 97 -37.75 -22.98 34.14
N ALA A 98 -36.57 -22.96 34.75
CA ALA A 98 -36.22 -23.84 35.85
C ALA A 98 -37.11 -23.60 37.09
N LYS A 99 -37.39 -22.34 37.41
CA LYS A 99 -38.30 -21.94 38.49
C LYS A 99 -39.73 -22.42 38.21
N ALA A 100 -40.27 -22.11 37.02
CA ALA A 100 -41.60 -22.52 36.63
C ALA A 100 -41.78 -24.07 36.70
N GLN A 101 -40.76 -24.81 36.26
CA GLN A 101 -40.80 -26.28 36.30
C GLN A 101 -40.75 -26.82 37.72
N LYS A 102 -39.95 -26.21 38.63
CA LYS A 102 -39.84 -26.61 40.04
C LYS A 102 -41.13 -26.36 40.78
N ASP A 103 -41.75 -25.21 40.55
CA ASP A 103 -42.91 -24.76 41.30
C ASP A 103 -44.26 -25.20 40.67
N LEU A 104 -44.22 -25.93 39.55
CA LEU A 104 -45.40 -26.31 38.75
C LEU A 104 -46.50 -26.99 39.57
N ALA A 105 -46.11 -27.83 40.56
CA ALA A 105 -47.05 -28.60 41.36
C ALA A 105 -47.81 -27.74 42.40
N VAL A 106 -47.25 -26.58 42.77
CA VAL A 106 -47.80 -25.70 43.84
C VAL A 106 -48.35 -24.39 43.30
N MET A 107 -48.14 -24.07 42.04
CA MET A 107 -48.64 -22.87 41.37
C MET A 107 -50.14 -22.94 41.13
N SER A 108 -50.80 -21.81 41.36
CA SER A 108 -52.18 -21.58 40.89
C SER A 108 -52.23 -21.44 39.38
N GLU A 109 -53.42 -21.61 38.81
CA GLU A 109 -53.66 -21.40 37.36
C GLU A 109 -53.30 -19.98 36.89
N ALA A 110 -53.48 -18.96 37.71
CA ALA A 110 -53.12 -17.59 37.40
C ALA A 110 -51.59 -17.39 37.33
N GLU A 111 -50.86 -17.98 38.30
CA GLU A 111 -49.39 -17.94 38.35
C GLU A 111 -48.77 -18.67 37.16
N ARG A 112 -49.32 -19.84 36.79
CA ARG A 112 -48.86 -20.55 35.57
C ARG A 112 -49.02 -19.71 34.31
N ARG A 113 -50.21 -19.11 34.10
CA ARG A 113 -50.46 -18.24 32.93
C ARG A 113 -49.52 -17.03 32.91
N ASN A 114 -49.22 -16.46 34.08
CA ASN A 114 -48.28 -15.34 34.16
C ASN A 114 -46.86 -15.75 33.81
N ALA A 115 -46.35 -16.87 34.35
CA ALA A 115 -45.03 -17.41 34.04
C ALA A 115 -44.90 -17.78 32.56
N GLU A 116 -45.93 -18.40 31.96
CA GLU A 116 -45.95 -18.68 30.53
C GLU A 116 -45.94 -17.43 29.67
N LYS A 117 -46.68 -16.37 30.09
CA LYS A 117 -46.67 -15.08 29.38
C LYS A 117 -45.28 -14.45 29.46
N GLU A 118 -44.68 -14.39 30.64
CA GLU A 118 -43.36 -13.81 30.87
C GLU A 118 -42.28 -14.53 30.03
N LEU A 119 -42.30 -15.89 30.01
CA LEU A 119 -41.42 -16.66 29.15
C LEU A 119 -41.59 -16.36 27.66
N ARG A 120 -42.85 -16.21 27.21
CA ARG A 120 -43.11 -15.82 25.79
C ARG A 120 -42.64 -14.41 25.49
N ASP A 121 -42.79 -13.47 26.40
CA ASP A 121 -42.37 -12.09 26.24
C ASP A 121 -40.85 -11.99 26.20
N LEU A 122 -40.14 -12.60 27.18
CA LEU A 122 -38.68 -12.72 27.22
C LEU A 122 -38.11 -13.43 25.98
N GLY A 123 -38.78 -14.52 25.54
CA GLY A 123 -38.36 -15.22 24.32
C GLY A 123 -38.43 -14.35 23.07
N ARG A 124 -39.49 -13.52 22.93
CA ARG A 124 -39.59 -12.57 21.83
C ARG A 124 -38.54 -11.48 21.91
N ASP A 125 -38.27 -10.95 23.10
CA ASP A 125 -37.25 -9.94 23.31
C ASP A 125 -35.85 -10.47 23.02
N PHE A 126 -35.54 -11.69 23.44
CA PHE A 126 -34.30 -12.38 23.14
C PHE A 126 -34.07 -12.53 21.63
N GLU A 127 -35.08 -13.03 20.90
CA GLU A 127 -34.96 -13.20 19.44
C GLU A 127 -34.82 -11.84 18.73
N ARG A 128 -35.49 -10.78 19.18
CA ARG A 128 -35.34 -9.42 18.66
C ARG A 128 -33.93 -8.91 18.91
N LEU A 129 -33.41 -8.95 20.15
CA LEU A 129 -32.08 -8.51 20.52
C LEU A 129 -31.01 -9.24 19.69
N ARG A 130 -31.16 -10.54 19.52
CA ARG A 130 -30.23 -11.36 18.74
C ARG A 130 -30.24 -10.99 17.26
N THR A 131 -31.42 -10.75 16.69
CA THR A 131 -31.56 -10.35 15.29
C THR A 131 -30.95 -8.96 15.05
N GLU A 132 -31.31 -7.98 15.87
CA GLU A 132 -30.74 -6.62 15.81
C GLU A 132 -29.21 -6.64 15.97
N TYR A 133 -28.68 -7.41 16.92
CA TYR A 133 -27.25 -7.59 17.10
C TYR A 133 -26.58 -8.13 15.83
N GLN A 134 -27.14 -9.20 15.24
CA GLN A 134 -26.55 -9.82 14.05
C GLN A 134 -26.58 -8.89 12.84
N GLU A 135 -27.66 -8.14 12.65
CA GLU A 135 -27.77 -7.15 11.57
C GLU A 135 -26.78 -6.01 11.75
N ASP A 136 -26.72 -5.44 12.96
CA ASP A 136 -25.84 -4.31 13.25
C ASP A 136 -24.36 -4.68 13.18
N ILE A 137 -23.96 -5.84 13.72
CA ILE A 137 -22.55 -6.27 13.66
C ILE A 137 -22.11 -6.54 12.21
N ASN A 138 -22.99 -7.16 11.40
CA ASN A 138 -22.69 -7.37 9.97
C ASN A 138 -22.56 -6.05 9.22
N LEU A 139 -23.43 -5.09 9.47
CA LEU A 139 -23.37 -3.77 8.88
C LEU A 139 -22.06 -3.06 9.24
N ARG A 140 -21.75 -3.00 10.54
CA ARG A 140 -20.54 -2.35 11.05
C ARG A 140 -19.27 -3.03 10.54
N GLN A 141 -19.21 -4.35 10.50
CA GLN A 141 -18.09 -5.07 9.91
C GLN A 141 -17.88 -4.69 8.43
N ASN A 142 -18.95 -4.66 7.63
CA ASN A 142 -18.84 -4.30 6.23
C ASN A 142 -18.35 -2.85 6.03
N GLU A 143 -18.84 -1.91 6.83
CA GLU A 143 -18.41 -0.50 6.80
C GLU A 143 -16.94 -0.35 7.15
N GLU A 144 -16.52 -0.95 8.28
CA GLU A 144 -15.15 -0.85 8.79
C GLU A 144 -14.14 -1.54 7.86
N PHE A 145 -14.45 -2.78 7.41
CA PHE A 145 -13.58 -3.47 6.45
C PHE A 145 -13.51 -2.77 5.09
N GLY A 146 -14.62 -2.19 4.64
CA GLY A 146 -14.59 -1.38 3.41
C GLY A 146 -13.72 -0.13 3.56
N THR A 147 -13.71 0.49 4.71
CA THR A 147 -12.85 1.65 5.01
C THR A 147 -11.38 1.23 5.14
N LEU A 148 -11.12 0.16 5.87
CA LEU A 148 -9.80 -0.44 6.03
C LEU A 148 -9.18 -0.82 4.67
N GLN A 149 -9.94 -1.49 3.81
CA GLN A 149 -9.46 -1.87 2.48
C GLN A 149 -9.02 -0.64 1.66
N ARG A 150 -9.83 0.43 1.65
CA ARG A 150 -9.46 1.67 0.97
C ARG A 150 -8.18 2.31 1.53
N SER A 151 -8.04 2.30 2.86
CA SER A 151 -6.84 2.81 3.53
C SER A 151 -5.59 2.02 3.17
N LEU A 152 -5.66 0.68 3.24
CA LEU A 152 -4.54 -0.19 2.89
C LEU A 152 -4.14 -0.05 1.42
N LEU A 153 -5.12 0.02 0.50
CA LEU A 153 -4.84 0.25 -0.92
C LEU A 153 -4.13 1.59 -1.15
N LYS A 154 -4.53 2.64 -0.43
CA LYS A 154 -3.85 3.93 -0.51
C LYS A 154 -2.41 3.83 0.00
N GLU A 155 -2.17 3.19 1.12
CA GLU A 155 -0.82 3.01 1.67
C GLU A 155 0.08 2.19 0.74
N ILE A 156 -0.46 1.16 0.07
CA ILE A 156 0.25 0.40 -0.95
C ILE A 156 0.63 1.29 -2.14
N GLN A 157 -0.28 2.16 -2.59
CA GLN A 157 -0.01 3.11 -3.67
C GLN A 157 1.07 4.12 -3.26
N ASP A 158 0.94 4.73 -2.08
CA ASP A 158 1.92 5.69 -1.54
C ASP A 158 3.32 5.04 -1.42
N TYR A 159 3.39 3.79 -0.97
CA TYR A 159 4.63 3.02 -0.93
C TYR A 159 5.21 2.78 -2.32
N ALA A 160 4.37 2.35 -3.27
CA ALA A 160 4.79 2.08 -4.64
C ALA A 160 5.39 3.33 -5.32
N GLU A 161 4.73 4.48 -5.17
CA GLU A 161 5.22 5.77 -5.68
C GLU A 161 6.56 6.15 -5.02
N ALA A 162 6.65 6.06 -3.69
CA ALA A 162 7.85 6.41 -2.94
C ALA A 162 9.05 5.52 -3.31
N GLN A 163 8.81 4.27 -3.65
CA GLN A 163 9.84 3.31 -4.04
C GLN A 163 10.10 3.29 -5.56
N GLY A 164 9.37 4.07 -6.36
CA GLY A 164 9.52 4.16 -7.80
C GLY A 164 9.15 2.88 -8.55
N PHE A 165 8.09 2.21 -8.12
CA PHE A 165 7.50 1.10 -8.89
C PHE A 165 6.69 1.66 -10.05
N ASP A 166 6.86 1.06 -11.25
CA ASP A 166 6.07 1.37 -12.43
C ASP A 166 4.73 0.64 -12.44
N LEU A 167 4.68 -0.53 -11.79
CA LEU A 167 3.50 -1.38 -11.68
C LEU A 167 3.54 -2.18 -10.37
N VAL A 168 2.43 -2.17 -9.63
CA VAL A 168 2.19 -3.09 -8.52
C VAL A 168 0.93 -3.88 -8.82
N LEU A 169 1.06 -5.20 -8.81
CA LEU A 169 -0.04 -6.14 -8.99
C LEU A 169 -0.49 -6.67 -7.63
N GLY A 170 -1.79 -6.69 -7.40
CA GLY A 170 -2.41 -7.35 -6.25
C GLY A 170 -2.70 -8.82 -6.54
N ASP A 171 -3.97 -9.21 -6.33
CA ASP A 171 -4.44 -10.57 -6.53
C ASP A 171 -4.42 -11.00 -8.01
N GLY A 172 -4.41 -12.32 -8.25
CA GLY A 172 -4.54 -12.92 -9.57
C GLY A 172 -3.25 -13.43 -10.20
N ALA A 173 -2.09 -13.24 -9.56
CA ALA A 173 -0.84 -13.86 -9.99
C ALA A 173 -0.84 -15.35 -9.65
N LEU A 174 -0.62 -16.22 -10.65
CA LEU A 174 -0.54 -17.68 -10.44
C LEU A 174 0.80 -18.10 -9.82
N TYR A 175 1.84 -17.33 -10.07
CA TYR A 175 3.19 -17.55 -9.55
C TYR A 175 3.90 -16.21 -9.37
N VAL A 176 4.56 -16.04 -8.25
CA VAL A 176 5.36 -14.87 -7.90
C VAL A 176 6.72 -15.34 -7.43
N SER A 177 7.79 -14.87 -8.07
CA SER A 177 9.13 -15.11 -7.56
C SER A 177 9.44 -14.16 -6.40
N SER A 178 10.34 -14.58 -5.50
CA SER A 178 10.77 -13.73 -4.38
C SER A 178 11.42 -12.40 -4.81
N ALA A 179 11.86 -12.30 -6.06
CA ALA A 179 12.48 -11.08 -6.59
C ALA A 179 11.47 -9.94 -6.85
N VAL A 180 10.19 -10.27 -7.04
CA VAL A 180 9.13 -9.28 -7.31
C VAL A 180 8.04 -9.26 -6.22
N ASP A 181 8.11 -10.17 -5.24
CA ASP A 181 7.21 -10.17 -4.09
C ASP A 181 7.65 -9.09 -3.10
N ILE A 182 6.81 -8.06 -2.97
CA ILE A 182 7.05 -6.92 -2.07
C ILE A 182 6.08 -6.91 -0.88
N THR A 183 5.39 -8.02 -0.62
CA THR A 183 4.36 -8.11 0.44
C THR A 183 4.91 -7.75 1.81
N GLU A 184 6.06 -8.29 2.20
CA GLU A 184 6.68 -8.00 3.49
C GLU A 184 7.17 -6.56 3.61
N ASP A 185 7.73 -6.00 2.54
CA ASP A 185 8.21 -4.62 2.53
C ASP A 185 7.05 -3.63 2.69
N VAL A 186 5.95 -3.88 1.97
CA VAL A 186 4.71 -3.10 2.10
C VAL A 186 4.12 -3.25 3.50
N LEU A 187 4.06 -4.46 4.05
CA LEU A 187 3.54 -4.70 5.40
C LEU A 187 4.35 -3.96 6.47
N ASN A 188 5.67 -3.94 6.33
CA ASN A 188 6.55 -3.19 7.22
C ASN A 188 6.28 -1.68 7.12
N ALA A 189 6.10 -1.14 5.91
CA ALA A 189 5.77 0.27 5.70
C ALA A 189 4.41 0.64 6.30
N VAL A 190 3.37 -0.17 6.06
CA VAL A 190 2.03 -0.02 6.63
C VAL A 190 2.08 -0.03 8.16
N THR A 191 2.86 -0.94 8.74
CA THR A 191 3.05 -1.03 10.20
C THR A 191 3.74 0.21 10.76
N ALA A 192 4.82 0.66 10.13
CA ALA A 192 5.55 1.86 10.57
C ALA A 192 4.68 3.13 10.48
N ASN A 193 3.88 3.27 9.41
CA ASN A 193 2.95 4.40 9.25
C ASN A 193 1.87 4.40 10.34
N TYR A 194 1.33 3.23 10.67
CA TYR A 194 0.35 3.09 11.72
C TYR A 194 0.94 3.48 13.09
N GLU A 195 2.13 2.97 13.44
CA GLU A 195 2.82 3.31 14.70
C GLU A 195 3.15 4.80 14.81
N ALA A 196 3.52 5.45 13.69
CA ALA A 196 3.79 6.88 13.66
C ALA A 196 2.54 7.76 13.81
N SER A 197 1.34 7.20 13.58
CA SER A 197 0.05 7.90 13.66
C SER A 197 -0.62 7.80 15.04
N GLN A 198 -0.07 6.97 15.96
CA GLN A 198 -0.58 6.79 17.33
C GLN A 198 0.06 7.79 18.30
#